data_bf83ed39345d8c53cbcd63e67b969796
#
_entry.id   bf83ed39345d8c53cbcd63e67b969796
#
_cell.length_a   1.000
_cell.length_b   1.000
_cell.length_c   1.000
_cell.angle_alpha   90.00
_cell.angle_beta   90.00
_cell.angle_gamma   90.00
#
_symmetry.space_group_name_H-M   'P 1'
#
loop_
_entity.id
_entity.type
_entity.pdbx_description
1 polymer ?
#
loop_
_entity_poly.entity_id
_entity_poly.type
_entity_poly.pdbx_seq_one_letter_code
_entity_poly.pdbx_strand_id
1 'polypeptide(L)'
;HVLHPNDFARNHEHLTRAKTVEVQSFREVDLPIIKLLFEEEKPLLDEVRSFILAQEWGARYELIFSSDHLLELTRRGATKGGMILKLAKLLGVARKDIYCVGDHNNDIPMLAVSEIGFAPENAISEVKEWGAHIVCHCKDGALADVVEILDGRY
;
A
#
# COMPACT_ATOMS: atom_id res chain seq x y z
N HIS A 1 4.80 -8.16 -16.46
CA HIS A 1 5.10 -9.57 -16.72
C HIS A 1 4.47 -10.43 -15.64
N VAL A 2 3.94 -11.57 -16.01
CA VAL A 2 3.31 -12.53 -15.10
C VAL A 2 3.96 -13.89 -15.30
N LEU A 3 4.38 -14.52 -14.21
CA LEU A 3 4.93 -15.85 -14.17
C LEU A 3 3.88 -16.78 -13.53
N HIS A 4 3.50 -17.85 -14.21
CA HIS A 4 2.46 -18.80 -13.75
C HIS A 4 1.15 -18.12 -13.32
N PRO A 5 0.42 -17.45 -14.28
CA PRO A 5 -0.80 -16.76 -13.95
C PRO A 5 -1.87 -17.73 -13.40
N ASN A 6 -2.46 -17.35 -12.27
CA ASN A 6 -3.61 -17.99 -11.63
C ASN A 6 -4.87 -17.12 -11.77
N ASP A 7 -5.96 -17.52 -11.16
CA ASP A 7 -7.23 -16.78 -11.25
C ASP A 7 -7.14 -15.40 -10.56
N PHE A 8 -6.33 -15.25 -9.51
CA PHE A 8 -6.11 -13.96 -8.86
C PHE A 8 -5.39 -12.98 -9.81
N ALA A 9 -4.31 -13.41 -10.45
CA ALA A 9 -3.57 -12.61 -11.42
C ALA A 9 -4.45 -12.21 -12.62
N ARG A 10 -5.27 -13.10 -13.13
CA ARG A 10 -6.23 -12.83 -14.22
C ARG A 10 -7.31 -11.82 -13.79
N ASN A 11 -7.84 -11.98 -12.59
CA ASN A 11 -8.80 -11.03 -12.03
C ASN A 11 -8.18 -9.64 -11.81
N HIS A 12 -6.95 -9.58 -11.31
CA HIS A 12 -6.22 -8.33 -11.15
C HIS A 12 -6.00 -7.63 -12.50
N GLU A 13 -5.59 -8.36 -13.53
CA GLU A 13 -5.46 -7.84 -14.89
C GLU A 13 -6.79 -7.25 -15.39
N HIS A 14 -7.89 -7.96 -15.18
CA HIS A 14 -9.23 -7.50 -15.56
C HIS A 14 -9.64 -6.21 -14.82
N LEU A 15 -9.45 -6.17 -13.51
CA LEU A 15 -9.82 -5.02 -12.68
C LEU A 15 -8.97 -3.78 -12.97
N THR A 16 -7.69 -3.96 -13.15
CA THR A 16 -6.75 -2.85 -13.41
C THR A 16 -6.67 -2.45 -14.86
N ARG A 17 -7.21 -3.28 -15.77
CA ARG A 17 -7.07 -3.16 -17.24
C ARG A 17 -5.60 -3.11 -17.67
N ALA A 18 -4.71 -3.69 -16.87
CA ALA A 18 -3.29 -3.78 -17.19
C ALA A 18 -3.09 -4.78 -18.33
N LYS A 19 -2.19 -4.46 -19.25
CA LYS A 19 -1.73 -5.44 -20.24
C LYS A 19 -0.58 -6.21 -19.64
N THR A 20 -0.77 -7.51 -19.46
CA THR A 20 0.27 -8.39 -18.95
C THR A 20 0.97 -9.13 -20.10
N VAL A 21 2.20 -9.54 -19.83
CA VAL A 21 2.99 -10.44 -20.70
C VAL A 21 3.32 -11.66 -19.89
N GLU A 22 2.83 -12.82 -20.30
CA GLU A 22 3.16 -14.07 -19.64
C GLU A 22 4.59 -14.48 -20.01
N VAL A 23 5.36 -14.88 -18.99
CA VAL A 23 6.75 -15.34 -19.13
C VAL A 23 6.93 -16.69 -18.46
N GLN A 24 7.87 -17.48 -18.95
CA GLN A 24 8.20 -18.79 -18.39
C GLN A 24 9.33 -18.72 -17.36
N SER A 25 10.06 -17.61 -17.34
CA SER A 25 11.19 -17.40 -16.43
C SER A 25 11.38 -15.90 -16.13
N PHE A 26 11.79 -15.58 -14.90
CA PHE A 26 12.25 -14.23 -14.55
C PHE A 26 13.40 -13.72 -15.43
N ARG A 27 14.13 -14.59 -16.09
CA ARG A 27 15.22 -14.22 -17.02
C ARG A 27 14.71 -13.55 -18.29
N GLU A 28 13.43 -13.68 -18.59
CA GLU A 28 12.80 -13.04 -19.75
C GLU A 28 12.30 -11.63 -19.42
N VAL A 29 12.38 -11.22 -18.15
CA VAL A 29 11.93 -9.88 -17.71
C VAL A 29 13.08 -8.89 -17.83
N ASP A 30 12.89 -7.88 -18.68
CA ASP A 30 13.82 -6.78 -18.79
C ASP A 30 13.86 -5.94 -17.50
N LEU A 31 15.07 -5.58 -17.12
CA LEU A 31 15.31 -4.73 -15.94
C LEU A 31 15.09 -3.25 -16.28
N PRO A 32 14.77 -2.42 -15.25
CA PRO A 32 14.69 -2.71 -13.83
C PRO A 32 13.32 -3.24 -13.37
N ILE A 33 13.32 -4.19 -12.46
CA ILE A 33 12.11 -4.59 -11.74
C ILE A 33 11.86 -3.59 -10.60
N ILE A 34 10.70 -2.94 -10.62
CA ILE A 34 10.33 -1.91 -9.64
C ILE A 34 9.62 -2.54 -8.45
N LYS A 35 8.74 -3.53 -8.72
CA LYS A 35 7.91 -4.19 -7.72
C LYS A 35 7.62 -5.62 -8.16
N LEU A 36 7.54 -6.55 -7.20
CA LEU A 36 6.97 -7.87 -7.40
C LEU A 36 5.63 -7.95 -6.67
N LEU A 37 4.67 -8.62 -7.30
CA LEU A 37 3.36 -8.93 -6.74
C LEU A 37 3.25 -10.45 -6.62
N PHE A 38 2.85 -10.92 -5.44
CA PHE A 38 2.48 -12.31 -5.21
C PHE A 38 0.97 -12.33 -5.01
N GLU A 39 0.29 -13.10 -5.83
CA GLU A 39 -1.18 -13.15 -5.87
C GLU A 39 -1.63 -14.58 -5.64
N GLU A 40 -2.16 -14.85 -4.44
CA GLU A 40 -2.52 -16.20 -4.00
C GLU A 40 -3.41 -16.12 -2.75
N GLU A 41 -3.85 -17.26 -2.26
CA GLU A 41 -4.54 -17.38 -0.97
C GLU A 41 -3.66 -16.88 0.19
N LYS A 42 -4.29 -16.19 1.15
CA LYS A 42 -3.61 -15.55 2.29
C LYS A 42 -2.64 -16.46 3.04
N PRO A 43 -2.97 -17.74 3.37
CA PRO A 43 -2.04 -18.62 4.08
C PRO A 43 -0.72 -18.83 3.32
N LEU A 44 -0.78 -19.02 2.00
CA LEU A 44 0.41 -19.19 1.18
C LEU A 44 1.22 -17.90 1.09
N LEU A 45 0.55 -16.74 1.00
CA LEU A 45 1.22 -15.44 1.03
C LEU A 45 1.91 -15.17 2.37
N ASP A 46 1.36 -15.63 3.49
CA ASP A 46 1.98 -15.55 4.81
C ASP A 46 3.25 -16.43 4.89
N GLU A 47 3.24 -17.60 4.26
CA GLU A 47 4.43 -18.45 4.14
C GLU A 47 5.51 -17.76 3.28
N VAL A 48 5.14 -17.21 2.12
CA VAL A 48 6.06 -16.47 1.23
C VAL A 48 6.66 -15.29 1.98
N ARG A 49 5.85 -14.52 2.70
CA ARG A 49 6.30 -13.39 3.52
C ARG A 49 7.30 -13.84 4.58
N SER A 50 6.97 -14.88 5.32
CA SER A 50 7.81 -15.43 6.38
C SER A 50 9.14 -15.94 5.83
N PHE A 51 9.11 -16.65 4.70
CA PHE A 51 10.31 -17.12 4.02
C PHE A 51 11.24 -15.97 3.63
N ILE A 52 10.70 -14.91 3.00
CA ILE A 52 11.50 -13.77 2.56
C ILE A 52 12.10 -13.02 3.76
N LEU A 53 11.31 -12.80 4.83
CA LEU A 53 11.78 -12.10 6.03
C LEU A 53 12.87 -12.88 6.78
N ALA A 54 12.90 -14.20 6.65
CA ALA A 54 13.94 -15.04 7.26
C ALA A 54 15.29 -14.96 6.50
N GLN A 55 15.33 -14.39 5.28
CA GLN A 55 16.55 -14.26 4.50
C GLN A 55 17.31 -12.98 4.88
N GLU A 56 18.63 -13.02 4.90
CA GLU A 56 19.47 -11.82 5.12
C GLU A 56 19.18 -10.69 4.12
N TRP A 57 18.89 -11.04 2.86
CA TRP A 57 18.55 -10.08 1.83
C TRP A 57 17.14 -9.49 2.00
N GLY A 58 16.24 -10.17 2.73
CA GLY A 58 14.87 -9.73 3.00
C GLY A 58 14.82 -8.35 3.66
N ALA A 59 15.78 -8.02 4.51
CA ALA A 59 15.88 -6.72 5.17
C ALA A 59 16.02 -5.51 4.20
N ARG A 60 16.28 -5.76 2.91
CA ARG A 60 16.38 -4.71 1.87
C ARG A 60 15.04 -4.33 1.27
N TYR A 61 13.97 -5.06 1.61
CA TYR A 61 12.66 -4.94 1.00
C TYR A 61 11.58 -4.65 2.03
N GLU A 62 10.50 -4.09 1.56
CA GLU A 62 9.22 -4.01 2.25
C GLU A 62 8.30 -5.09 1.69
N LEU A 63 7.60 -5.79 2.57
CA LEU A 63 6.59 -6.80 2.25
C LEU A 63 5.27 -6.36 2.87
N ILE A 64 4.37 -5.91 2.03
CA ILE A 64 3.13 -5.25 2.46
C ILE A 64 1.93 -5.94 1.80
N PHE A 65 0.95 -6.34 2.59
CA PHE A 65 -0.34 -6.74 2.08
C PHE A 65 -1.14 -5.50 1.66
N SER A 66 -1.54 -5.45 0.40
CA SER A 66 -2.48 -4.45 -0.12
C SER A 66 -3.91 -4.99 -0.23
N SER A 67 -4.08 -6.31 -0.11
CA SER A 67 -5.33 -7.02 0.12
C SER A 67 -5.03 -8.41 0.68
N ASP A 68 -6.07 -9.20 0.99
CA ASP A 68 -5.91 -10.56 1.50
C ASP A 68 -5.27 -11.52 0.47
N HIS A 69 -5.34 -11.18 -0.81
CA HIS A 69 -4.81 -12.00 -1.91
C HIS A 69 -3.63 -11.36 -2.63
N LEU A 70 -3.06 -10.27 -2.10
CA LEU A 70 -2.01 -9.52 -2.77
C LEU A 70 -0.92 -9.09 -1.79
N LEU A 71 0.24 -9.73 -1.89
CA LEU A 71 1.46 -9.36 -1.17
C LEU A 71 2.42 -8.64 -2.13
N GLU A 72 2.80 -7.44 -1.79
CA GLU A 72 3.73 -6.60 -2.55
C GLU A 72 5.13 -6.66 -1.95
N LEU A 73 6.14 -6.87 -2.79
CA LEU A 73 7.55 -6.72 -2.44
C LEU A 73 8.13 -5.53 -3.19
N THR A 74 8.60 -4.55 -2.44
CA THR A 74 9.23 -3.34 -2.98
C THR A 74 10.55 -3.06 -2.28
N ARG A 75 11.36 -2.16 -2.82
CA ARG A 75 12.58 -1.71 -2.15
C ARG A 75 12.23 -1.04 -0.82
N ARG A 76 13.06 -1.26 0.19
CA ARG A 76 12.90 -0.63 1.51
C ARG A 76 12.75 0.90 1.40
N GLY A 77 11.74 1.42 2.09
CA GLY A 77 11.35 2.83 2.04
C GLY A 77 10.50 3.22 0.82
N ALA A 78 10.21 2.30 -0.10
CA ALA A 78 9.26 2.50 -1.19
C ALA A 78 7.83 2.20 -0.72
N THR A 79 7.44 2.77 0.40
CA THR A 79 6.09 2.73 0.98
C THR A 79 5.33 4.02 0.66
N LYS A 80 4.01 4.03 0.84
CA LYS A 80 3.22 5.26 0.72
C LYS A 80 3.78 6.38 1.62
N GLY A 81 4.10 6.06 2.88
CA GLY A 81 4.71 7.02 3.81
C GLY A 81 6.09 7.50 3.39
N GLY A 82 6.95 6.59 2.92
CA GLY A 82 8.27 6.96 2.40
C GLY A 82 8.20 7.90 1.22
N MET A 83 7.19 7.72 0.34
CA MET A 83 6.98 8.62 -0.81
C MET A 83 6.41 9.97 -0.39
N ILE A 84 5.50 10.01 0.58
CA ILE A 84 4.99 11.28 1.16
C ILE A 84 6.14 12.12 1.72
N LEU A 85 7.04 11.52 2.49
CA LEU A 85 8.20 12.24 3.03
C LEU A 85 9.12 12.79 1.94
N LYS A 86 9.34 12.02 0.86
CA LYS A 86 10.13 12.51 -0.29
C LYS A 86 9.44 13.65 -1.01
N LEU A 87 8.12 13.55 -1.23
CA LEU A 87 7.32 14.60 -1.87
C LEU A 87 7.29 15.87 -1.01
N ALA A 88 7.04 15.74 0.27
CA ALA A 88 7.04 16.87 1.22
C ALA A 88 8.38 17.61 1.21
N LYS A 89 9.49 16.86 1.23
CA LYS A 89 10.83 17.45 1.10
C LYS A 89 11.03 18.19 -0.20
N LEU A 90 10.57 17.61 -1.32
CA LEU A 90 10.68 18.23 -2.65
C LEU A 90 9.89 19.54 -2.75
N LEU A 91 8.70 19.56 -2.15
CA LEU A 91 7.78 20.70 -2.18
C LEU A 91 8.02 21.71 -1.04
N GLY A 92 8.92 21.42 -0.10
CA GLY A 92 9.16 22.26 1.08
C GLY A 92 7.99 22.25 2.08
N VAL A 93 7.16 21.20 2.09
CA VAL A 93 6.00 21.08 2.98
C VAL A 93 6.46 20.57 4.35
N ALA A 94 6.08 21.26 5.42
CA ALA A 94 6.38 20.85 6.79
C ALA A 94 5.44 19.71 7.23
N ARG A 95 5.89 18.85 8.17
CA ARG A 95 5.08 17.72 8.66
C ARG A 95 3.71 18.14 9.19
N LYS A 96 3.63 19.27 9.87
CA LYS A 96 2.40 19.83 10.42
C LYS A 96 1.33 20.15 9.36
N ASP A 97 1.72 20.19 8.08
CA ASP A 97 0.85 20.48 6.94
C ASP A 97 0.64 19.24 6.07
N ILE A 98 0.96 18.03 6.58
CA ILE A 98 0.73 16.75 5.91
C ILE A 98 -0.48 16.08 6.54
N TYR A 99 -1.50 15.83 5.73
CA TYR A 99 -2.73 15.13 6.12
C TYR A 99 -2.91 13.93 5.21
N CYS A 100 -3.23 12.78 5.78
CA CYS A 100 -3.37 11.54 5.01
C CYS A 100 -4.67 10.83 5.36
N VAL A 101 -5.25 10.17 4.37
CA VAL A 101 -6.44 9.31 4.52
C VAL A 101 -6.08 7.91 4.04
N GLY A 102 -6.40 6.91 4.84
CA GLY A 102 -6.08 5.51 4.50
C GLY A 102 -7.06 4.53 5.14
N ASP A 103 -7.22 3.37 4.52
CA ASP A 103 -8.19 2.35 4.94
C ASP A 103 -7.59 0.95 5.12
N HIS A 104 -6.34 0.73 4.69
CA HIS A 104 -5.72 -0.59 4.69
C HIS A 104 -4.28 -0.56 5.26
N ASN A 105 -3.69 -1.75 5.51
CA ASN A 105 -2.35 -1.91 6.11
C ASN A 105 -1.24 -1.16 5.38
N ASN A 106 -1.31 -1.07 4.05
CA ASN A 106 -0.33 -0.34 3.24
C ASN A 106 -0.42 1.18 3.41
N ASP A 107 -1.46 1.69 4.09
CA ASP A 107 -1.65 3.11 4.40
C ASP A 107 -1.06 3.51 5.76
N ILE A 108 -0.90 2.55 6.69
CA ILE A 108 -0.37 2.83 8.03
C ILE A 108 0.96 3.61 7.98
N PRO A 109 1.94 3.27 7.12
CA PRO A 109 3.15 4.08 7.00
C PRO A 109 2.91 5.53 6.55
N MET A 110 1.86 5.77 5.76
CA MET A 110 1.46 7.09 5.31
C MET A 110 0.78 7.89 6.43
N LEU A 111 -0.11 7.25 7.17
CA LEU A 111 -0.75 7.84 8.35
C LEU A 111 0.28 8.22 9.42
N ALA A 112 1.31 7.38 9.61
CA ALA A 112 2.36 7.59 10.61
C ALA A 112 3.25 8.81 10.34
N VAL A 113 3.36 9.27 9.10
CA VAL A 113 4.17 10.45 8.74
C VAL A 113 3.34 11.74 8.65
N SER A 114 2.02 11.66 8.73
CA SER A 114 1.12 12.81 8.73
C SER A 114 1.06 13.50 10.09
N GLU A 115 0.56 14.72 10.11
CA GLU A 115 0.17 15.43 11.33
C GLU A 115 -1.13 14.88 11.87
N ILE A 116 -2.11 14.66 10.98
CA ILE A 116 -3.35 13.93 11.27
C ILE A 116 -3.53 12.86 10.20
N GLY A 117 -3.67 11.61 10.66
CA GLY A 117 -4.13 10.50 9.84
C GLY A 117 -5.63 10.32 9.99
N PHE A 118 -6.34 10.21 8.89
CA PHE A 118 -7.78 9.95 8.84
C PHE A 118 -8.06 8.54 8.33
N ALA A 119 -9.15 7.95 8.78
CA ALA A 119 -9.61 6.67 8.28
C ALA A 119 -11.14 6.68 8.12
N PRO A 120 -11.68 6.18 7.00
CA PRO A 120 -13.13 6.05 6.86
C PRO A 120 -13.67 4.91 7.75
N GLU A 121 -14.94 4.94 8.08
CA GLU A 121 -15.60 3.91 8.89
C GLU A 121 -15.44 2.49 8.34
N ASN A 122 -15.29 2.32 7.03
CA ASN A 122 -15.02 1.03 6.40
C ASN A 122 -13.55 0.59 6.41
N ALA A 123 -12.65 1.35 7.04
CA ALA A 123 -11.26 0.96 7.19
C ALA A 123 -11.15 -0.34 8.01
N ILE A 124 -10.11 -1.14 7.77
CA ILE A 124 -9.82 -2.34 8.53
C ILE A 124 -9.50 -2.01 10.00
N SER A 125 -9.66 -3.01 10.88
CA SER A 125 -9.48 -2.85 12.33
C SER A 125 -8.10 -2.30 12.67
N GLU A 126 -7.06 -2.80 12.03
CA GLU A 126 -5.67 -2.42 12.28
C GLU A 126 -5.40 -0.93 12.04
N VAL A 127 -6.06 -0.34 11.04
CA VAL A 127 -5.95 1.10 10.77
C VAL A 127 -6.68 1.91 11.84
N LYS A 128 -7.83 1.44 12.30
CA LYS A 128 -8.59 2.10 13.38
C LYS A 128 -7.85 2.02 14.72
N GLU A 129 -7.29 0.85 15.04
CA GLU A 129 -6.50 0.60 16.25
C GLU A 129 -5.19 1.39 16.26
N TRP A 130 -4.63 1.69 15.08
CA TRP A 130 -3.47 2.55 14.96
C TRP A 130 -3.72 3.98 15.49
N GLY A 131 -4.97 4.44 15.57
CA GLY A 131 -5.36 5.72 16.14
C GLY A 131 -5.65 6.82 15.11
N ALA A 132 -6.03 6.46 13.89
CA ALA A 132 -6.50 7.41 12.90
C ALA A 132 -7.80 8.11 13.35
N HIS A 133 -7.99 9.37 12.94
CA HIS A 133 -9.24 10.09 13.13
C HIS A 133 -10.32 9.48 12.21
N ILE A 134 -11.36 8.92 12.79
CA ILE A 134 -12.42 8.26 12.03
C ILE A 134 -13.37 9.29 11.43
N VAL A 135 -13.61 9.18 10.14
CA VAL A 135 -14.58 9.95 9.36
C VAL A 135 -15.64 9.02 8.79
N CYS A 136 -16.71 9.55 8.19
CA CYS A 136 -17.80 8.74 7.67
C CYS A 136 -17.34 7.69 6.66
N HIS A 137 -18.23 6.76 6.30
CA HIS A 137 -17.94 5.72 5.32
C HIS A 137 -17.50 6.32 3.96
N CYS A 138 -16.58 5.69 3.26
CA CYS A 138 -16.04 6.21 1.99
C CYS A 138 -17.11 6.52 0.92
N LYS A 139 -18.25 5.81 0.95
CA LYS A 139 -19.40 6.05 0.06
C LYS A 139 -20.24 7.27 0.44
N ASP A 140 -20.11 7.73 1.68
CA ASP A 140 -20.91 8.82 2.24
C ASP A 140 -20.17 10.16 2.25
N GLY A 141 -18.97 10.19 1.62
CA GLY A 141 -18.21 11.41 1.43
C GLY A 141 -17.09 11.65 2.44
N ALA A 142 -16.40 10.60 2.88
CA ALA A 142 -15.30 10.68 3.86
C ALA A 142 -14.28 11.82 3.58
N LEU A 143 -14.00 12.12 2.32
CA LEU A 143 -13.11 13.25 1.98
C LEU A 143 -13.75 14.62 2.26
N ALA A 144 -15.06 14.74 2.20
CA ALA A 144 -15.74 15.99 2.56
C ALA A 144 -15.60 16.26 4.05
N ASP A 145 -15.82 15.23 4.91
CA ASP A 145 -15.58 15.33 6.35
C ASP A 145 -14.14 15.76 6.66
N VAL A 146 -13.17 15.17 5.98
CA VAL A 146 -11.75 15.56 6.14
C VAL A 146 -11.55 17.04 5.81
N VAL A 147 -12.12 17.53 4.70
CA VAL A 147 -12.01 18.94 4.31
C VAL A 147 -12.67 19.85 5.35
N GLU A 148 -13.88 19.53 5.81
CA GLU A 148 -14.57 20.32 6.87
C GLU A 148 -13.74 20.41 8.15
N ILE A 149 -13.14 19.28 8.59
CA ILE A 149 -12.28 19.25 9.78
C ILE A 149 -11.04 20.13 9.58
N LEU A 150 -10.45 20.12 8.39
CA LEU A 150 -9.24 20.89 8.10
C LEU A 150 -9.54 22.38 7.89
N ASP A 151 -10.66 22.73 7.26
CA ASP A 151 -11.09 24.13 7.11
C ASP A 151 -11.27 24.84 8.46
N GLY A 152 -11.67 24.09 9.50
CA GLY A 152 -11.76 24.59 10.86
C GLY A 152 -10.40 24.88 11.54
N ARG A 153 -9.27 24.50 10.91
CA ARG A 153 -7.89 24.73 11.42
C ARG A 153 -7.20 25.94 10.81
N TYR A 154 -7.68 26.40 9.67
CA TYR A 154 -7.12 27.53 8.91
C TYR A 154 -8.15 28.66 8.76
#